data_8034b4a31fe69572444ef0262bc13955
#
_entry.id   8034b4a31fe69572444ef0262bc13955
#
_cell.length_a   1.000
_cell.length_b   1.000
_cell.length_c   1.000
_cell.angle_alpha   90.00
_cell.angle_beta   90.00
_cell.angle_gamma   90.00
#
_symmetry.space_group_name_H-M   'P 1'
#
loop_
_entity.id
_entity.type
_entity.pdbx_description
1 polymer ?
#
loop_
_entity_poly.entity_id
_entity_poly.type
_entity_poly.pdbx_seq_one_letter_code
_entity_poly.pdbx_strand_id
1 'polypeptide(L)'
;RDDVESRGLGDVYKRQGEVIRIFTNRMCDMSRYVDFDPKTACGIKERVRFDVLQELMGQYQGEELIEQCRLQADRLVPKHIIVDDILTSINYMNVLAHGLVQKDDIDHLGNRRLRCVGELLQNQFRIGFSRMERVIRERMTIQDLDIVTPQSLINIRPVTAAIKEFFGSSPLSQFMDQTNPLAELTHKRRLSALGPGGLSRERANMEVRDVHYSHYGRMCPIETPEGPNIGLISYLATYARVNEYGFIEAPFRRVDRPSGHVTDEITYMTADVED
;
A
#
# COMPACT_ATOMS: atom_id res chain seq x y z
N ARG A 1 2.12 1.40 4.72
CA ARG A 1 2.84 2.59 5.19
C ARG A 1 4.26 2.25 5.60
N ASP A 2 4.45 1.19 6.37
CA ASP A 2 5.75 0.79 6.89
C ASP A 2 6.72 0.32 5.79
N ASP A 3 6.19 -0.18 4.68
CA ASP A 3 6.97 -0.67 3.55
C ASP A 3 7.61 0.47 2.72
N VAL A 4 6.95 1.62 2.64
CA VAL A 4 7.46 2.79 1.91
C VAL A 4 8.55 3.50 2.73
N GLU A 5 8.35 3.66 4.03
CA GLU A 5 9.36 4.23 4.93
C GLU A 5 10.61 3.33 5.02
N SER A 6 10.44 2.01 5.02
CA SER A 6 11.55 1.07 5.01
C SER A 6 12.31 1.03 3.68
N ARG A 7 11.64 1.26 2.55
CA ARG A 7 12.29 1.34 1.23
C ARG A 7 13.13 2.61 1.09
N GLY A 8 12.60 3.76 1.51
CA GLY A 8 13.36 5.01 1.54
C GLY A 8 14.63 4.90 2.39
N LEU A 9 14.54 4.26 3.56
CA LEU A 9 15.70 3.99 4.41
C LEU A 9 16.68 2.99 3.77
N GLY A 10 16.18 2.00 3.04
CA GLY A 10 17.00 1.05 2.29
C GLY A 10 17.80 1.70 1.17
N ASP A 11 17.25 2.69 0.49
CA ASP A 11 17.93 3.43 -0.58
C ASP A 11 18.97 4.41 -0.04
N VAL A 12 18.65 5.09 1.06
CA VAL A 12 19.64 5.87 1.82
C VAL A 12 20.84 5.02 2.22
N TYR A 13 20.58 3.81 2.68
CA TYR A 13 21.59 2.84 3.03
C TYR A 13 22.50 2.43 1.86
N LYS A 14 21.96 2.20 0.66
CA LYS A 14 22.74 1.83 -0.52
C LYS A 14 23.66 2.95 -1.01
N ARG A 15 23.28 4.20 -0.82
CA ARG A 15 23.98 5.38 -1.32
C ARG A 15 25.09 5.88 -0.41
N GLN A 16 25.05 5.61 0.89
CA GLN A 16 25.91 6.30 1.86
C GLN A 16 26.89 5.41 2.65
N GLY A 17 27.00 4.14 2.33
CA GLY A 17 28.02 3.27 2.91
C GLY A 17 27.77 2.74 4.32
N GLU A 18 28.80 2.20 4.96
CA GLU A 18 28.66 1.35 6.16
C GLU A 18 28.17 2.05 7.42
N VAL A 19 28.45 3.34 7.59
CA VAL A 19 28.08 4.09 8.80
C VAL A 19 26.57 4.15 9.02
N ILE A 20 25.79 4.21 7.93
CA ILE A 20 24.32 4.28 7.98
C ILE A 20 23.69 2.89 8.20
N ARG A 21 24.38 1.81 7.89
CA ARG A 21 23.91 0.44 8.15
C ARG A 21 23.49 0.18 9.58
N ILE A 22 24.17 0.79 10.53
CA ILE A 22 23.91 0.62 11.97
C ILE A 22 22.51 1.11 12.35
N PHE A 23 21.95 1.98 11.54
CA PHE A 23 20.72 2.73 11.84
C PHE A 23 19.52 2.34 10.99
N THR A 24 19.63 1.33 10.15
CA THR A 24 18.49 0.81 9.40
C THR A 24 17.64 -0.12 10.26
N ASN A 25 16.37 -0.30 9.92
CA ASN A 25 15.43 -1.19 10.60
C ASN A 25 15.76 -2.69 10.42
N ARG A 26 16.87 -3.03 9.75
CA ARG A 26 17.34 -4.40 9.51
C ARG A 26 16.35 -5.30 8.76
N MET A 27 15.45 -4.73 7.97
CA MET A 27 14.56 -5.52 7.12
C MET A 27 15.30 -6.00 5.87
N CYS A 28 15.17 -7.28 5.55
CA CYS A 28 15.81 -7.89 4.39
C CYS A 28 14.83 -8.69 3.55
N ASP A 29 15.21 -8.92 2.29
CA ASP A 29 14.50 -9.85 1.43
C ASP A 29 14.93 -11.28 1.79
N MET A 30 13.99 -12.06 2.30
CA MET A 30 14.23 -13.43 2.76
C MET A 30 14.76 -14.34 1.64
N SER A 31 14.33 -14.14 0.40
CA SER A 31 14.75 -14.96 -0.76
C SER A 31 16.26 -14.95 -1.03
N ARG A 32 16.99 -13.96 -0.48
CA ARG A 32 18.45 -13.86 -0.63
C ARG A 32 19.25 -14.72 0.35
N TYR A 33 18.59 -15.25 1.36
CA TYR A 33 19.24 -15.95 2.48
C TYR A 33 18.80 -17.39 2.65
N VAL A 34 17.67 -17.77 2.03
CA VAL A 34 17.11 -19.11 2.09
C VAL A 34 17.07 -19.77 0.72
N ASP A 35 17.15 -21.08 0.67
CA ASP A 35 17.17 -21.89 -0.58
C ASP A 35 15.77 -22.24 -1.10
N PHE A 36 14.70 -21.73 -0.48
CA PHE A 36 13.32 -21.95 -0.87
C PHE A 36 12.59 -20.64 -1.17
N ASP A 37 11.50 -20.68 -1.93
CA ASP A 37 10.67 -19.52 -2.19
C ASP A 37 9.79 -19.17 -0.98
N PRO A 38 10.01 -18.03 -0.30
CA PRO A 38 9.27 -17.63 0.89
C PRO A 38 7.76 -17.49 0.66
N LYS A 39 7.34 -17.10 -0.55
CA LYS A 39 5.91 -16.92 -0.88
C LYS A 39 5.16 -18.24 -0.86
N THR A 40 5.73 -19.26 -1.49
CA THR A 40 5.08 -20.58 -1.60
C THR A 40 5.27 -21.41 -0.35
N ALA A 41 6.46 -21.38 0.26
CA ALA A 41 6.81 -22.21 1.41
C ALA A 41 6.22 -21.66 2.72
N CYS A 42 6.36 -20.36 2.99
CA CYS A 42 5.96 -19.75 4.27
C CYS A 42 4.76 -18.80 4.17
N GLY A 43 4.32 -18.43 2.96
CA GLY A 43 3.30 -17.43 2.74
C GLY A 43 3.76 -16.00 3.00
N ILE A 44 5.08 -15.78 3.19
CA ILE A 44 5.68 -14.47 3.47
C ILE A 44 5.99 -13.79 2.15
N LYS A 45 5.37 -12.63 1.91
CA LYS A 45 5.53 -11.82 0.68
C LYS A 45 6.35 -10.56 0.91
N GLU A 46 6.53 -10.17 2.16
CA GLU A 46 7.11 -8.92 2.62
C GLU A 46 8.56 -9.12 3.04
N ARG A 47 9.29 -8.02 3.23
CA ARG A 47 10.62 -8.06 3.83
C ARG A 47 10.53 -8.52 5.28
N VAL A 48 11.51 -9.29 5.72
CA VAL A 48 11.57 -9.87 7.07
C VAL A 48 12.68 -9.24 7.90
N ARG A 49 12.55 -9.28 9.21
CA ARG A 49 13.61 -8.88 10.13
C ARG A 49 14.80 -9.81 10.00
N PHE A 50 15.96 -9.23 9.68
CA PHE A 50 17.18 -10.00 9.47
C PHE A 50 17.70 -10.67 10.76
N ASP A 51 17.59 -9.99 11.89
CA ASP A 51 18.00 -10.53 13.20
C ASP A 51 17.19 -11.78 13.59
N VAL A 52 15.87 -11.75 13.39
CA VAL A 52 14.99 -12.90 13.64
C VAL A 52 15.25 -14.03 12.62
N LEU A 53 15.44 -13.66 11.35
CA LEU A 53 15.77 -14.65 10.32
C LEU A 53 17.11 -15.34 10.62
N GLN A 54 18.12 -14.59 11.02
CA GLN A 54 19.42 -15.13 11.39
C GLN A 54 19.35 -16.05 12.61
N GLU A 55 18.56 -15.69 13.63
CA GLU A 55 18.27 -16.54 14.79
C GLU A 55 17.68 -17.87 14.37
N LEU A 56 16.65 -17.87 13.52
CA LEU A 56 15.99 -19.05 13.02
C LEU A 56 16.89 -19.94 12.16
N MET A 57 17.66 -19.34 11.24
CA MET A 57 18.62 -20.06 10.41
C MET A 57 19.78 -20.67 11.21
N GLY A 58 20.12 -20.09 12.36
CA GLY A 58 21.13 -20.64 13.26
C GLY A 58 20.62 -21.84 14.08
N GLN A 59 19.31 -21.96 14.27
CA GLN A 59 18.71 -23.00 15.11
C GLN A 59 18.09 -24.13 14.29
N TYR A 60 17.56 -23.85 13.10
CA TYR A 60 16.79 -24.78 12.29
C TYR A 60 17.31 -24.86 10.85
N GLN A 61 17.09 -26.00 10.17
CA GLN A 61 17.49 -26.22 8.78
C GLN A 61 16.41 -26.97 7.99
N GLY A 62 16.36 -26.77 6.67
CA GLY A 62 15.46 -27.49 5.78
C GLY A 62 13.97 -27.26 6.09
N GLU A 63 13.21 -28.34 6.20
CA GLU A 63 11.75 -28.29 6.43
C GLU A 63 11.39 -27.72 7.81
N GLU A 64 12.19 -27.95 8.82
CA GLU A 64 11.99 -27.40 10.16
C GLU A 64 12.09 -25.85 10.14
N LEU A 65 13.03 -25.32 9.37
CA LEU A 65 13.16 -23.86 9.20
C LEU A 65 11.89 -23.27 8.56
N ILE A 66 11.32 -23.93 7.54
CA ILE A 66 10.08 -23.49 6.89
C ILE A 66 8.92 -23.46 7.89
N GLU A 67 8.78 -24.50 8.70
CA GLU A 67 7.73 -24.60 9.71
C GLU A 67 7.88 -23.51 10.79
N GLN A 68 9.10 -23.30 11.26
CA GLN A 68 9.39 -22.23 12.24
C GLN A 68 9.17 -20.83 11.65
N CYS A 69 9.50 -20.59 10.41
CA CYS A 69 9.19 -19.32 9.73
C CYS A 69 7.68 -19.08 9.61
N ARG A 70 6.87 -20.13 9.40
CA ARG A 70 5.41 -20.01 9.43
C ARG A 70 4.87 -19.70 10.82
N LEU A 71 5.34 -20.41 11.84
CA LEU A 71 4.91 -20.21 13.23
C LEU A 71 5.30 -18.84 13.79
N GLN A 72 6.44 -18.32 13.37
CA GLN A 72 6.97 -17.04 13.85
C GLN A 72 6.83 -15.90 12.82
N ALA A 73 5.90 -16.03 11.89
CA ALA A 73 5.67 -15.01 10.85
C ALA A 73 5.41 -13.61 11.43
N ASP A 74 4.71 -13.51 12.55
CA ASP A 74 4.46 -12.21 13.22
C ASP A 74 5.73 -11.57 13.83
N ARG A 75 6.76 -12.36 14.15
CA ARG A 75 8.06 -11.85 14.59
C ARG A 75 8.93 -11.46 13.40
N LEU A 76 8.86 -12.22 12.32
CA LEU A 76 9.57 -11.95 11.07
C LEU A 76 9.03 -10.70 10.37
N VAL A 77 7.70 -10.56 10.32
CA VAL A 77 7.02 -9.42 9.69
C VAL A 77 6.09 -8.78 10.72
N PRO A 78 6.62 -7.95 11.64
CA PRO A 78 5.80 -7.28 12.65
C PRO A 78 4.82 -6.32 11.98
N LYS A 79 3.53 -6.49 12.27
CA LYS A 79 2.43 -5.62 11.75
C LYS A 79 2.13 -4.42 12.65
N HIS A 80 3.00 -4.14 13.60
CA HIS A 80 2.91 -3.03 14.55
C HIS A 80 4.25 -2.32 14.66
N ILE A 81 4.24 -1.08 15.10
CA ILE A 81 5.45 -0.29 15.32
C ILE A 81 6.26 -0.94 16.45
N ILE A 82 7.54 -1.21 16.17
CA ILE A 82 8.52 -1.73 17.12
C ILE A 82 9.51 -0.64 17.52
N VAL A 83 10.30 -0.90 18.56
CA VAL A 83 11.31 0.05 19.07
C VAL A 83 12.35 0.40 18.00
N ASP A 84 12.71 -0.57 17.16
CA ASP A 84 13.68 -0.36 16.07
C ASP A 84 13.17 0.65 15.04
N ASP A 85 11.87 0.66 14.74
CA ASP A 85 11.25 1.64 13.83
C ASP A 85 11.33 3.05 14.39
N ILE A 86 11.13 3.21 15.71
CA ILE A 86 11.24 4.50 16.39
C ILE A 86 12.69 4.99 16.35
N LEU A 87 13.66 4.15 16.68
CA LEU A 87 15.07 4.50 16.65
C LEU A 87 15.53 4.85 15.23
N THR A 88 15.08 4.07 14.25
CA THR A 88 15.38 4.31 12.84
C THR A 88 14.80 5.64 12.35
N SER A 89 13.57 5.96 12.73
CA SER A 89 12.94 7.23 12.38
C SER A 89 13.66 8.43 12.98
N ILE A 90 14.07 8.36 14.25
CA ILE A 90 14.86 9.40 14.91
C ILE A 90 16.21 9.58 14.20
N ASN A 91 16.85 8.48 13.86
CA ASN A 91 18.12 8.53 13.16
C ASN A 91 17.99 9.12 11.76
N TYR A 92 16.93 8.76 11.01
CA TYR A 92 16.63 9.36 9.71
C TYR A 92 16.44 10.87 9.81
N MET A 93 15.72 11.34 10.82
CA MET A 93 15.58 12.79 11.09
C MET A 93 16.92 13.47 11.33
N ASN A 94 17.83 12.84 12.09
CA ASN A 94 19.17 13.37 12.31
C ASN A 94 19.99 13.44 11.01
N VAL A 95 19.90 12.41 10.19
CA VAL A 95 20.59 12.34 8.89
C VAL A 95 20.07 13.43 7.93
N LEU A 96 18.75 13.67 7.92
CA LEU A 96 18.14 14.78 7.18
C LEU A 96 18.60 16.15 7.69
N ALA A 97 18.66 16.35 9.01
CA ALA A 97 19.11 17.62 9.62
C ALA A 97 20.57 17.95 9.27
N HIS A 98 21.41 16.94 9.05
CA HIS A 98 22.80 17.12 8.64
C HIS A 98 22.99 17.20 7.12
N GLY A 99 21.91 17.19 6.35
CA GLY A 99 21.95 17.30 4.89
C GLY A 99 22.59 16.11 4.17
N LEU A 100 22.73 14.95 4.85
CA LEU A 100 23.31 13.72 4.29
C LEU A 100 22.33 13.00 3.36
N VAL A 101 21.04 13.28 3.46
CA VAL A 101 19.96 12.72 2.66
C VAL A 101 19.00 13.82 2.25
N GLN A 102 18.38 13.67 1.10
CA GLN A 102 17.30 14.56 0.66
C GLN A 102 15.96 14.04 1.19
N LYS A 103 14.98 14.94 1.31
CA LYS A 103 13.60 14.57 1.64
C LYS A 103 13.03 13.70 0.52
N ASP A 104 12.22 12.73 0.91
CA ASP A 104 11.47 11.94 -0.06
C ASP A 104 10.50 12.84 -0.84
N ASP A 105 10.39 12.56 -2.13
CA ASP A 105 9.46 13.27 -3.00
C ASP A 105 8.04 12.70 -2.79
N ILE A 106 7.16 13.53 -2.24
CA ILE A 106 5.78 13.14 -1.93
C ILE A 106 4.90 12.93 -3.17
N ASP A 107 5.29 13.51 -4.31
CA ASP A 107 4.54 13.39 -5.57
C ASP A 107 5.01 12.20 -6.41
N HIS A 108 6.10 11.57 -6.02
CA HIS A 108 6.60 10.35 -6.64
C HIS A 108 5.61 9.19 -6.45
N LEU A 109 5.29 8.46 -7.53
CA LEU A 109 4.31 7.36 -7.47
C LEU A 109 4.79 6.12 -6.67
N GLY A 110 6.06 6.07 -6.28
CA GLY A 110 6.57 5.13 -5.27
C GLY A 110 6.12 5.45 -3.85
N ASN A 111 5.76 6.72 -3.57
CA ASN A 111 5.28 7.20 -2.27
C ASN A 111 3.77 7.48 -2.26
N ARG A 112 3.13 7.49 -3.43
CA ARG A 112 1.73 7.83 -3.61
C ARG A 112 0.97 6.62 -4.14
N ARG A 113 0.18 5.98 -3.27
CA ARG A 113 -0.59 4.79 -3.61
C ARG A 113 -2.06 5.10 -3.87
N LEU A 114 -2.71 4.21 -4.59
CA LEU A 114 -4.15 4.24 -4.81
C LEU A 114 -4.90 3.44 -3.74
N ARG A 115 -6.09 3.92 -3.42
CA ARG A 115 -7.09 3.17 -2.66
C ARG A 115 -8.15 2.65 -3.62
N CYS A 116 -8.15 1.35 -3.85
CA CYS A 116 -9.16 0.71 -4.68
C CYS A 116 -10.50 0.60 -3.94
N VAL A 117 -11.56 0.32 -4.69
CA VAL A 117 -12.91 0.21 -4.13
C VAL A 117 -13.01 -0.83 -3.00
N GLY A 118 -12.26 -1.92 -3.09
CA GLY A 118 -12.22 -2.95 -2.04
C GLY A 118 -11.78 -2.40 -0.68
N GLU A 119 -10.73 -1.59 -0.63
CA GLU A 119 -10.26 -0.95 0.60
C GLU A 119 -11.29 0.05 1.14
N LEU A 120 -11.91 0.84 0.26
CA LEU A 120 -12.93 1.80 0.66
C LEU A 120 -14.16 1.10 1.26
N LEU A 121 -14.62 0.01 0.65
CA LEU A 121 -15.71 -0.80 1.16
C LEU A 121 -15.34 -1.50 2.48
N GLN A 122 -14.13 -2.04 2.59
CA GLN A 122 -13.64 -2.65 3.83
C GLN A 122 -13.73 -1.66 5.01
N ASN A 123 -13.34 -0.40 4.78
CA ASN A 123 -13.45 0.64 5.79
C ASN A 123 -14.90 0.91 6.20
N GLN A 124 -15.84 0.92 5.25
CA GLN A 124 -17.27 1.08 5.56
C GLN A 124 -17.83 -0.12 6.34
N PHE A 125 -17.46 -1.34 5.97
CA PHE A 125 -17.80 -2.53 6.74
C PHE A 125 -17.25 -2.44 8.17
N ARG A 126 -15.99 -2.02 8.34
CA ARG A 126 -15.38 -1.86 9.67
C ARG A 126 -16.16 -0.87 10.55
N ILE A 127 -16.58 0.26 9.98
CA ILE A 127 -17.41 1.25 10.67
C ILE A 127 -18.76 0.65 11.04
N GLY A 128 -19.41 -0.04 10.10
CA GLY A 128 -20.70 -0.70 10.32
C GLY A 128 -20.63 -1.76 11.40
N PHE A 129 -19.60 -2.62 11.39
CA PHE A 129 -19.39 -3.65 12.41
C PHE A 129 -19.08 -3.05 13.78
N SER A 130 -18.28 -2.00 13.86
CA SER A 130 -17.99 -1.32 15.14
C SER A 130 -19.26 -0.71 15.76
N ARG A 131 -20.12 -0.10 14.94
CA ARG A 131 -21.44 0.41 15.37
C ARG A 131 -22.35 -0.74 15.84
N MET A 132 -22.36 -1.87 15.13
CA MET A 132 -23.14 -3.05 15.48
C MET A 132 -22.64 -3.68 16.78
N GLU A 133 -21.34 -3.83 16.96
CA GLU A 133 -20.72 -4.34 18.19
C GLU A 133 -21.14 -3.52 19.41
N ARG A 134 -21.11 -2.19 19.30
CA ARG A 134 -21.57 -1.33 20.40
C ARG A 134 -23.02 -1.60 20.78
N VAL A 135 -23.91 -1.72 19.80
CA VAL A 135 -25.33 -2.02 20.04
C VAL A 135 -25.51 -3.40 20.68
N ILE A 136 -24.73 -4.39 20.26
CA ILE A 136 -24.75 -5.73 20.87
C ILE A 136 -24.33 -5.67 22.34
N ARG A 137 -23.25 -4.97 22.66
CA ARG A 137 -22.78 -4.79 24.04
C ARG A 137 -23.82 -4.10 24.89
N GLU A 138 -24.47 -3.04 24.41
CA GLU A 138 -25.56 -2.36 25.12
C GLU A 138 -26.74 -3.30 25.39
N ARG A 139 -27.14 -4.12 24.41
CA ARG A 139 -28.22 -5.09 24.55
C ARG A 139 -27.89 -6.21 25.57
N MET A 140 -26.65 -6.71 25.53
CA MET A 140 -26.19 -7.74 26.49
C MET A 140 -26.20 -7.26 27.91
N THR A 141 -26.08 -5.96 28.17
CA THR A 141 -26.15 -5.39 29.52
C THR A 141 -27.58 -5.30 30.05
N ILE A 142 -28.55 -5.21 29.14
CA ILE A 142 -29.97 -4.97 29.50
C ILE A 142 -30.79 -6.28 29.50
N GLN A 143 -30.44 -7.24 28.66
CA GLN A 143 -31.20 -8.47 28.47
C GLN A 143 -30.74 -9.58 29.42
N ASP A 144 -31.68 -10.46 29.78
CA ASP A 144 -31.40 -11.64 30.58
C ASP A 144 -30.60 -12.67 29.77
N LEU A 145 -29.42 -13.03 30.27
CA LEU A 145 -28.47 -13.90 29.61
C LEU A 145 -28.98 -15.34 29.41
N ASP A 146 -29.94 -15.77 30.24
CA ASP A 146 -30.49 -17.13 30.18
C ASP A 146 -31.46 -17.34 29.01
N ILE A 147 -32.01 -16.25 28.46
CA ILE A 147 -33.03 -16.29 27.38
C ILE A 147 -32.52 -15.74 26.07
N VAL A 148 -31.39 -15.02 26.08
CA VAL A 148 -30.83 -14.32 24.92
C VAL A 148 -30.30 -15.29 23.89
N THR A 149 -30.66 -15.04 22.62
CA THR A 149 -30.10 -15.73 21.45
C THR A 149 -29.23 -14.80 20.62
N PRO A 150 -28.22 -15.28 19.89
CA PRO A 150 -27.40 -14.45 18.99
C PRO A 150 -28.25 -13.65 17.99
N GLN A 151 -29.34 -14.23 17.50
CA GLN A 151 -30.25 -13.59 16.55
C GLN A 151 -31.00 -12.40 17.15
N SER A 152 -31.32 -12.42 18.45
CA SER A 152 -31.99 -11.30 19.10
C SER A 152 -31.05 -10.13 19.38
N LEU A 153 -29.75 -10.41 19.52
CA LEU A 153 -28.72 -9.40 19.78
C LEU A 153 -28.25 -8.70 18.49
N ILE A 154 -28.12 -9.46 17.40
CA ILE A 154 -27.55 -8.95 16.15
C ILE A 154 -28.56 -8.07 15.43
N ASN A 155 -28.11 -6.86 15.06
CA ASN A 155 -28.87 -5.94 14.21
C ASN A 155 -27.99 -5.52 13.02
N ILE A 156 -28.42 -5.88 11.83
CA ILE A 156 -27.70 -5.58 10.57
C ILE A 156 -27.84 -4.13 10.09
N ARG A 157 -28.79 -3.36 10.66
CA ARG A 157 -29.08 -1.99 10.20
C ARG A 157 -27.86 -1.06 10.20
N PRO A 158 -26.97 -1.05 11.23
CA PRO A 158 -25.79 -0.20 11.23
C PRO A 158 -24.83 -0.48 10.06
N VAL A 159 -24.67 -1.75 9.67
CA VAL A 159 -23.83 -2.16 8.55
C VAL A 159 -24.45 -1.72 7.23
N THR A 160 -25.73 -2.00 7.05
CA THR A 160 -26.48 -1.57 5.85
C THR A 160 -26.51 -0.05 5.71
N ALA A 161 -26.64 0.70 6.82
CA ALA A 161 -26.61 2.15 6.82
C ALA A 161 -25.23 2.69 6.37
N ALA A 162 -24.15 2.12 6.89
CA ALA A 162 -22.80 2.54 6.51
C ALA A 162 -22.51 2.32 5.00
N ILE A 163 -22.94 1.20 4.45
CA ILE A 163 -22.79 0.90 3.02
C ILE A 163 -23.67 1.85 2.18
N LYS A 164 -24.92 2.09 2.57
CA LYS A 164 -25.80 3.04 1.88
C LYS A 164 -25.26 4.46 1.94
N GLU A 165 -24.69 4.87 3.06
CA GLU A 165 -24.04 6.17 3.23
C GLU A 165 -22.89 6.33 2.24
N PHE A 166 -22.04 5.30 2.07
CA PHE A 166 -20.94 5.34 1.11
C PHE A 166 -21.43 5.50 -0.32
N PHE A 167 -22.34 4.66 -0.79
CA PHE A 167 -22.84 4.72 -2.17
C PHE A 167 -23.70 5.96 -2.45
N GLY A 168 -24.34 6.54 -1.44
CA GLY A 168 -25.23 7.70 -1.61
C GLY A 168 -24.54 9.06 -1.44
N SER A 169 -23.45 9.15 -0.68
CA SER A 169 -22.84 10.43 -0.33
C SER A 169 -21.34 10.55 -0.62
N SER A 170 -20.65 9.45 -0.93
CA SER A 170 -19.22 9.51 -1.25
C SER A 170 -18.97 10.21 -2.60
N PRO A 171 -18.06 11.18 -2.67
CA PRO A 171 -17.68 11.81 -3.94
C PRO A 171 -17.08 10.82 -4.96
N LEU A 172 -16.61 9.66 -4.51
CA LEU A 172 -16.04 8.60 -5.35
C LEU A 172 -17.11 7.67 -5.92
N SER A 173 -18.30 7.63 -5.32
CA SER A 173 -19.45 6.90 -5.85
C SER A 173 -20.21 7.82 -6.81
N GLN A 174 -20.00 7.64 -8.09
CA GLN A 174 -20.54 8.50 -9.14
C GLN A 174 -21.48 7.73 -10.05
N PHE A 175 -22.40 8.44 -10.69
CA PHE A 175 -23.19 7.88 -11.78
C PHE A 175 -22.27 7.58 -12.96
N MET A 176 -22.31 6.36 -13.47
CA MET A 176 -21.40 5.91 -14.52
C MET A 176 -21.74 6.55 -15.86
N ASP A 177 -20.74 7.06 -16.57
CA ASP A 177 -20.89 7.52 -17.94
C ASP A 177 -21.08 6.29 -18.86
N GLN A 178 -22.20 6.21 -19.53
CA GLN A 178 -22.59 5.10 -20.40
C GLN A 178 -22.99 5.57 -21.82
N THR A 179 -22.49 6.71 -22.25
CA THR A 179 -22.75 7.24 -23.60
C THR A 179 -22.31 6.26 -24.69
N ASN A 180 -21.15 5.62 -24.49
CA ASN A 180 -20.62 4.56 -25.32
C ASN A 180 -19.71 3.63 -24.47
N PRO A 181 -19.34 2.43 -24.97
CA PRO A 181 -18.49 1.50 -24.21
C PRO A 181 -17.13 2.07 -23.81
N LEU A 182 -16.53 2.94 -24.62
CA LEU A 182 -15.25 3.57 -24.32
C LEU A 182 -15.37 4.57 -23.17
N ALA A 183 -16.45 5.38 -23.13
CA ALA A 183 -16.72 6.30 -22.03
C ALA A 183 -16.89 5.56 -20.70
N GLU A 184 -17.56 4.42 -20.70
CA GLU A 184 -17.71 3.55 -19.54
C GLU A 184 -16.36 3.00 -19.06
N LEU A 185 -15.53 2.49 -19.96
CA LEU A 185 -14.19 1.98 -19.65
C LEU A 185 -13.31 3.09 -19.07
N THR A 186 -13.30 4.25 -19.70
CA THR A 186 -12.52 5.43 -19.26
C THR A 186 -12.95 5.87 -17.87
N HIS A 187 -14.24 5.91 -17.59
CA HIS A 187 -14.76 6.25 -16.28
C HIS A 187 -14.29 5.27 -15.19
N LYS A 188 -14.27 3.97 -15.48
CA LYS A 188 -13.75 2.93 -14.56
C LYS A 188 -12.24 3.03 -14.29
N ARG A 189 -11.48 3.64 -15.20
CA ARG A 189 -10.02 3.84 -15.09
C ARG A 189 -9.64 5.21 -14.53
N ARG A 190 -10.60 6.01 -14.09
CA ARG A 190 -10.39 7.34 -13.54
C ARG A 190 -9.72 7.26 -12.18
N LEU A 191 -8.74 8.13 -11.96
CA LEU A 191 -8.02 8.31 -10.71
C LEU A 191 -8.41 9.67 -10.11
N SER A 192 -8.67 9.70 -8.82
CA SER A 192 -9.02 10.93 -8.11
C SER A 192 -8.07 11.16 -6.94
N ALA A 193 -7.48 12.35 -6.85
CA ALA A 193 -6.73 12.78 -5.68
C ALA A 193 -7.65 13.25 -4.54
N LEU A 194 -8.94 13.41 -4.82
CA LEU A 194 -9.97 13.87 -3.88
C LEU A 194 -10.64 12.71 -3.16
N GLY A 195 -11.26 13.00 -2.03
CA GLY A 195 -12.10 12.05 -1.31
C GLY A 195 -11.49 11.54 0.00
N PRO A 196 -12.07 10.50 0.60
CA PRO A 196 -11.62 9.97 1.89
C PRO A 196 -10.16 9.52 1.86
N GLY A 197 -9.33 10.17 2.68
CA GLY A 197 -7.88 9.91 2.75
C GLY A 197 -7.06 10.54 1.63
N GLY A 198 -7.69 11.32 0.74
CA GLY A 198 -7.05 12.16 -0.25
C GLY A 198 -7.00 13.63 0.18
N LEU A 199 -6.80 14.50 -0.82
CA LEU A 199 -6.72 15.95 -0.63
C LEU A 199 -8.11 16.59 -0.67
N SER A 200 -8.26 17.73 -0.02
CA SER A 200 -9.35 18.65 -0.31
C SER A 200 -8.93 19.63 -1.42
N ARG A 201 -9.88 20.13 -2.19
CA ARG A 201 -9.59 21.10 -3.26
C ARG A 201 -8.83 22.33 -2.78
N GLU A 202 -9.12 22.79 -1.57
CA GLU A 202 -8.51 23.97 -0.95
C GLU A 202 -7.04 23.74 -0.54
N ARG A 203 -6.67 22.48 -0.27
CA ARG A 203 -5.32 22.09 0.13
C ARG A 203 -4.46 21.60 -1.06
N ALA A 204 -5.05 21.51 -2.23
CA ALA A 204 -4.35 21.06 -3.42
C ALA A 204 -3.57 22.22 -4.06
N ASN A 205 -2.28 22.28 -3.78
CA ASN A 205 -1.34 23.22 -4.39
C ASN A 205 -1.11 22.93 -5.87
N MET A 206 -0.40 23.82 -6.56
CA MET A 206 -0.03 23.64 -7.97
C MET A 206 0.86 22.41 -8.18
N GLU A 207 1.79 22.17 -7.29
CA GLU A 207 2.74 21.03 -7.35
C GLU A 207 2.04 19.67 -7.47
N VAL A 208 0.97 19.45 -6.70
CA VAL A 208 0.19 18.19 -6.72
C VAL A 208 -0.56 17.99 -8.03
N ARG A 209 -0.75 19.05 -8.83
CA ARG A 209 -1.46 19.06 -10.11
C ARG A 209 -0.55 18.86 -11.30
N ASP A 210 0.75 18.98 -11.10
CA ASP A 210 1.75 18.85 -12.14
C ASP A 210 1.96 17.38 -12.55
N VAL A 211 2.51 17.19 -13.74
CA VAL A 211 2.91 15.89 -14.23
C VAL A 211 4.31 15.58 -13.73
N HIS A 212 4.40 14.56 -12.90
CA HIS A 212 5.66 14.07 -12.38
C HIS A 212 6.31 13.06 -13.34
N TYR A 213 7.64 12.95 -13.36
CA TYR A 213 8.34 11.98 -14.24
C TYR A 213 7.92 10.53 -13.97
N SER A 214 7.62 10.18 -12.71
CA SER A 214 7.13 8.84 -12.35
C SER A 214 5.77 8.48 -12.95
N HIS A 215 5.06 9.45 -13.56
CA HIS A 215 3.80 9.21 -14.27
C HIS A 215 4.00 8.45 -15.58
N TYR A 216 5.24 8.41 -16.11
CA TYR A 216 5.53 7.74 -17.37
C TYR A 216 5.05 6.28 -17.36
N GLY A 217 4.23 5.92 -18.34
CA GLY A 217 3.63 4.59 -18.44
C GLY A 217 2.57 4.25 -17.38
N ARG A 218 2.31 5.10 -16.38
CA ARG A 218 1.40 4.88 -15.25
C ARG A 218 0.16 5.74 -15.28
N MET A 219 0.33 7.03 -15.45
CA MET A 219 -0.79 7.99 -15.52
C MET A 219 -0.72 8.77 -16.82
N CYS A 220 -1.87 9.00 -17.45
CA CYS A 220 -1.93 9.80 -18.66
C CYS A 220 -1.59 11.26 -18.34
N PRO A 221 -0.61 11.87 -19.02
CA PRO A 221 -0.21 13.25 -18.74
C PRO A 221 -1.15 14.30 -19.36
N ILE A 222 -2.07 13.89 -20.23
CA ILE A 222 -2.92 14.78 -21.04
C ILE A 222 -4.37 14.73 -20.57
N GLU A 223 -4.90 13.54 -20.25
CA GLU A 223 -6.30 13.34 -19.93
C GLU A 223 -6.60 13.82 -18.50
N THR A 224 -7.05 15.06 -18.38
CA THR A 224 -7.46 15.70 -17.13
C THR A 224 -8.55 16.73 -17.45
N PRO A 225 -9.51 16.98 -16.54
CA PRO A 225 -10.51 18.01 -16.76
C PRO A 225 -9.91 19.41 -16.73
N GLU A 226 -10.56 20.35 -17.40
CA GLU A 226 -10.27 21.78 -17.28
C GLU A 226 -10.87 22.37 -15.99
N GLY A 227 -10.28 23.45 -15.48
CA GLY A 227 -10.78 24.22 -14.34
C GLY A 227 -10.30 23.71 -12.97
N PRO A 228 -11.13 23.80 -11.91
CA PRO A 228 -10.69 23.59 -10.53
C PRO A 228 -10.13 22.20 -10.22
N ASN A 229 -10.49 21.22 -11.02
CA ASN A 229 -10.08 19.83 -10.85
C ASN A 229 -8.87 19.40 -11.72
N ILE A 230 -8.25 20.34 -12.44
CA ILE A 230 -7.08 20.05 -13.25
C ILE A 230 -5.98 19.39 -12.41
N GLY A 231 -5.40 18.30 -12.90
CA GLY A 231 -4.36 17.53 -12.21
C GLY A 231 -4.84 16.72 -11.00
N LEU A 232 -6.06 16.97 -10.47
CA LEU A 232 -6.62 16.23 -9.35
C LEU A 232 -7.44 15.01 -9.80
N ILE A 233 -7.93 15.06 -11.02
CA ILE A 233 -8.60 13.95 -11.69
C ILE A 233 -7.72 13.57 -12.87
N SER A 234 -7.30 12.33 -12.91
CA SER A 234 -6.41 11.77 -13.92
C SER A 234 -6.90 10.40 -14.35
N TYR A 235 -6.18 9.77 -15.25
CA TYR A 235 -6.57 8.47 -15.80
C TYR A 235 -5.37 7.53 -15.84
N LEU A 236 -5.64 6.27 -15.58
CA LEU A 236 -4.63 5.22 -15.63
C LEU A 236 -4.18 5.00 -17.09
N ALA A 237 -2.88 4.97 -17.34
CA ALA A 237 -2.32 4.69 -18.66
C ALA A 237 -2.78 3.31 -19.17
N THR A 238 -2.79 3.12 -20.49
CA THR A 238 -3.43 1.97 -21.15
C THR A 238 -2.96 0.62 -20.61
N TYR A 239 -1.66 0.44 -20.44
CA TYR A 239 -1.07 -0.81 -19.98
C TYR A 239 -0.74 -0.82 -18.48
N ALA A 240 -0.97 0.29 -17.78
CA ALA A 240 -0.75 0.36 -16.34
C ALA A 240 -1.76 -0.49 -15.59
N ARG A 241 -1.32 -1.02 -14.47
CA ARG A 241 -2.16 -1.75 -13.52
C ARG A 241 -1.83 -1.34 -12.08
N VAL A 242 -2.70 -1.68 -11.16
CA VAL A 242 -2.49 -1.43 -9.73
C VAL A 242 -2.10 -2.75 -9.08
N ASN A 243 -1.03 -2.76 -8.28
CA ASN A 243 -0.59 -3.94 -7.56
C ASN A 243 -1.40 -4.18 -6.28
N GLU A 244 -1.11 -5.28 -5.58
CA GLU A 244 -1.81 -5.67 -4.34
C GLU A 244 -1.63 -4.65 -3.19
N TYR A 245 -0.60 -3.80 -3.24
CA TYR A 245 -0.33 -2.74 -2.26
C TYR A 245 -0.95 -1.39 -2.62
N GLY A 246 -1.51 -1.26 -3.82
CA GLY A 246 -2.12 -0.03 -4.32
C GLY A 246 -1.18 0.86 -5.14
N PHE A 247 0.04 0.43 -5.44
CA PHE A 247 0.95 1.18 -6.31
C PHE A 247 0.69 0.89 -7.78
N ILE A 248 0.88 1.93 -8.61
CA ILE A 248 0.70 1.80 -10.05
C ILE A 248 1.99 1.21 -10.65
N GLU A 249 1.83 0.15 -11.43
CA GLU A 249 2.88 -0.52 -12.16
C GLU A 249 2.74 -0.28 -13.66
N ALA A 250 3.88 -0.14 -14.33
CA ALA A 250 3.98 -0.08 -15.78
C ALA A 250 4.77 -1.28 -16.32
N PRO A 251 4.43 -1.80 -17.52
CA PRO A 251 5.17 -2.88 -18.14
C PRO A 251 6.43 -2.36 -18.84
N PHE A 252 7.56 -3.02 -18.58
CA PHE A 252 8.83 -2.77 -19.23
C PHE A 252 9.38 -4.04 -19.86
N ARG A 253 10.02 -3.93 -21.01
CA ARG A 253 10.74 -5.03 -21.63
C ARG A 253 12.19 -5.00 -21.19
N ARG A 254 12.70 -6.17 -20.83
CA ARG A 254 14.10 -6.34 -20.48
C ARG A 254 14.97 -6.14 -21.70
N VAL A 255 16.09 -5.41 -21.54
CA VAL A 255 17.12 -5.25 -22.55
C VAL A 255 18.29 -6.16 -22.19
N ASP A 256 18.71 -6.99 -23.13
CA ASP A 256 19.94 -7.77 -23.02
C ASP A 256 21.13 -6.82 -23.20
N ARG A 257 21.89 -6.58 -22.12
CA ARG A 257 22.98 -5.61 -22.10
C ARG A 257 24.11 -5.93 -23.08
N PRO A 258 24.54 -7.19 -23.26
CA PRO A 258 25.63 -7.52 -24.22
C PRO A 258 25.25 -7.27 -25.66
N SER A 259 24.03 -7.58 -26.06
CA SER A 259 23.57 -7.46 -27.44
C SER A 259 22.86 -6.14 -27.74
N GLY A 260 22.41 -5.42 -26.73
CA GLY A 260 21.59 -4.21 -26.86
C GLY A 260 20.18 -4.47 -27.40
N HIS A 261 19.78 -5.72 -27.56
CA HIS A 261 18.45 -6.08 -28.05
C HIS A 261 17.40 -6.11 -26.95
N VAL A 262 16.19 -5.65 -27.29
CA VAL A 262 15.02 -5.74 -26.42
C VAL A 262 14.49 -7.19 -26.47
N THR A 263 14.33 -7.80 -25.31
CA THR A 263 13.78 -9.15 -25.17
C THR A 263 12.25 -9.13 -25.15
N ASP A 264 11.61 -10.29 -25.29
CA ASP A 264 10.16 -10.44 -25.15
C ASP A 264 9.72 -10.58 -23.68
N GLU A 265 10.65 -10.59 -22.74
CA GLU A 265 10.36 -10.65 -21.30
C GLU A 265 9.78 -9.31 -20.83
N ILE A 266 8.51 -9.35 -20.36
CA ILE A 266 7.80 -8.19 -19.82
C ILE A 266 7.75 -8.28 -18.30
N THR A 267 8.30 -7.27 -17.64
CA THR A 267 8.25 -7.12 -16.18
C THR A 267 7.45 -5.88 -15.82
N TYR A 268 6.52 -6.01 -14.87
CA TYR A 268 5.80 -4.87 -14.32
C TYR A 268 6.59 -4.29 -13.15
N MET A 269 6.81 -2.97 -13.18
CA MET A 269 7.59 -2.26 -12.18
C MET A 269 6.82 -1.08 -11.63
N THR A 270 6.89 -0.91 -10.32
CA THR A 270 6.49 0.31 -9.62
C THR A 270 7.55 1.40 -9.87
N ALA A 271 7.21 2.66 -9.59
CA ALA A 271 8.11 3.78 -9.86
C ALA A 271 9.42 3.70 -9.04
N ASP A 272 9.33 3.21 -7.80
CA ASP A 272 10.49 3.01 -6.91
C ASP A 272 11.43 1.87 -7.34
N VAL A 273 10.95 0.94 -8.14
CA VAL A 273 11.76 -0.17 -8.68
C VAL A 273 12.40 0.23 -10.00
N GLU A 274 11.76 1.14 -10.75
CA GLU A 274 12.28 1.67 -12.03
C GLU A 274 13.49 2.59 -11.81
N ASP A 275 13.47 3.42 -10.76
CA ASP A 275 14.59 4.30 -10.36
C ASP A 275 15.80 3.50 -9.84
#